data_d15236e3d398e25088cb0559d240903b
#
_entry.id   d15236e3d398e25088cb0559d240903b
#
_cell.length_a   1.000
_cell.length_b   1.000
_cell.length_c   1.000
_cell.angle_alpha   90.00
_cell.angle_beta   90.00
_cell.angle_gamma   90.00
#
_symmetry.space_group_name_H-M   'P 1'
#
loop_
_entity.id
_entity.type
_entity.pdbx_description
1 polymer ?
#
loop_
_entity_poly.entity_id
_entity_poly.type
_entity_poly.pdbx_seq_one_letter_code
_entity_poly.pdbx_strand_id
1 'polypeptide(L)'
;LPPGTLLMEALFTVHCPAPDALQLTRYLPVSPLRLLVDVNGKELSGALPHNRLNEMCSNIRRRTAQAIVPQIRPQVETMVDHVERLSEPHLEPLKAGALEQLAASFEPEIRRLEALQKVNPAIREEEIDFFRNQFEAARDAIGHASLALEGIRVIVTS
;
A
#
# COMPACT_ATOMS: atom_id res chain seq x y z
N LEU A 1 -24.39 5.44 13.82
CA LEU A 1 -23.79 6.77 13.83
C LEU A 1 -24.89 7.82 13.77
N PRO A 2 -24.80 8.92 14.51
CA PRO A 2 -25.78 10.00 14.43
C PRO A 2 -25.88 10.58 13.02
N PRO A 3 -27.06 11.06 12.58
CA PRO A 3 -27.18 11.79 11.33
C PRO A 3 -26.26 13.00 11.28
N GLY A 4 -25.68 13.29 10.12
CA GLY A 4 -24.71 14.36 9.93
C GLY A 4 -23.27 14.02 10.34
N THR A 5 -23.00 12.77 10.78
CA THR A 5 -21.62 12.33 11.05
C THR A 5 -20.83 12.23 9.75
N LEU A 6 -19.65 12.82 9.71
CA LEU A 6 -18.73 12.77 8.60
C LEU A 6 -17.79 11.58 8.76
N LEU A 7 -17.67 10.77 7.72
CA LEU A 7 -16.71 9.68 7.62
C LEU A 7 -15.83 9.87 6.38
N MET A 8 -14.59 9.42 6.46
CA MET A 8 -13.68 9.37 5.33
C MET A 8 -13.12 7.97 5.17
N GLU A 9 -13.31 7.40 3.98
CA GLU A 9 -12.59 6.21 3.54
C GLU A 9 -11.41 6.65 2.67
N ALA A 10 -10.22 6.20 3.03
CA ALA A 10 -8.97 6.48 2.32
C ALA A 10 -8.35 5.19 1.84
N LEU A 11 -7.77 5.22 0.63
CA LEU A 11 -7.07 4.10 0.02
C LEU A 11 -5.61 4.49 -0.20
N PHE A 12 -4.70 3.66 0.30
CA PHE A 12 -3.26 3.80 0.11
C PHE A 12 -2.71 2.62 -0.65
N THR A 13 -1.73 2.88 -1.52
CA THR A 13 -0.93 1.83 -2.17
C THR A 13 0.53 1.96 -1.77
N VAL A 14 1.26 0.85 -1.82
CA VAL A 14 2.71 0.89 -1.65
C VAL A 14 3.33 1.39 -2.95
N HIS A 15 3.98 2.52 -2.88
CA HIS A 15 4.74 3.11 -3.97
C HIS A 15 6.23 2.80 -3.79
N CYS A 16 6.81 2.13 -4.78
CA CYS A 16 8.20 1.75 -4.78
C CYS A 16 8.83 2.17 -6.13
N PRO A 17 9.46 3.36 -6.19
CA PRO A 17 10.10 3.83 -7.42
C PRO A 17 11.34 2.98 -7.70
N ALA A 18 11.28 2.20 -8.77
CA ALA A 18 12.37 1.33 -9.18
C ALA A 18 12.29 1.07 -10.70
N PRO A 19 13.42 0.71 -11.35
CA PRO A 19 13.40 0.27 -12.74
C PRO A 19 12.48 -0.93 -12.95
N ASP A 20 11.72 -0.95 -14.03
CA ASP A 20 10.80 -2.04 -14.39
C ASP A 20 11.49 -3.41 -14.47
N ALA A 21 12.78 -3.40 -14.81
CA ALA A 21 13.59 -4.61 -14.86
C ALA A 21 13.65 -5.39 -13.54
N LEU A 22 13.44 -4.72 -12.39
CA LEU A 22 13.40 -5.37 -11.08
C LEU A 22 12.07 -6.06 -10.78
N GLN A 23 11.01 -5.78 -11.55
CA GLN A 23 9.68 -6.40 -11.45
C GLN A 23 9.11 -6.42 -10.02
N LEU A 24 9.30 -5.36 -9.25
CA LEU A 24 8.96 -5.30 -7.81
C LEU A 24 7.48 -5.46 -7.51
N THR A 25 6.60 -5.21 -8.49
CA THR A 25 5.15 -5.44 -8.38
C THR A 25 4.79 -6.89 -8.02
N ARG A 26 5.71 -7.84 -8.25
CA ARG A 26 5.53 -9.26 -7.88
C ARG A 26 5.59 -9.49 -6.36
N TYR A 27 6.25 -8.61 -5.63
CA TYR A 27 6.53 -8.73 -4.20
C TYR A 27 5.70 -7.75 -3.36
N LEU A 28 5.18 -6.69 -3.98
CA LEU A 28 4.37 -5.69 -3.32
C LEU A 28 2.91 -6.17 -3.18
N PRO A 29 2.17 -5.71 -2.15
CA PRO A 29 0.78 -6.09 -1.98
C PRO A 29 -0.08 -5.60 -3.14
N VAL A 30 -0.93 -6.48 -3.65
CA VAL A 30 -1.86 -6.18 -4.76
C VAL A 30 -3.03 -5.33 -4.28
N SER A 31 -3.46 -5.54 -3.03
CA SER A 31 -4.62 -4.83 -2.47
C SER A 31 -4.19 -3.54 -1.78
N PRO A 32 -4.93 -2.43 -1.96
CA PRO A 32 -4.67 -1.20 -1.25
C PRO A 32 -4.94 -1.36 0.26
N LEU A 33 -4.19 -0.62 1.07
CA LEU A 33 -4.53 -0.38 2.46
C LEU A 33 -5.75 0.54 2.52
N ARG A 34 -6.82 0.07 3.12
CA ARG A 34 -8.05 0.84 3.34
C ARG A 34 -8.14 1.29 4.78
N LEU A 35 -8.31 2.59 4.98
CA LEU A 35 -8.62 3.18 6.28
C LEU A 35 -9.97 3.89 6.22
N LEU A 36 -10.75 3.75 7.28
CA LEU A 36 -12.01 4.47 7.47
C LEU A 36 -11.96 5.18 8.82
N VAL A 37 -12.15 6.49 8.81
CA VAL A 37 -12.13 7.32 10.03
C VAL A 37 -13.36 8.19 10.14
N ASP A 38 -13.70 8.57 11.37
CA ASP A 38 -14.64 9.66 11.65
C ASP A 38 -13.92 11.02 11.73
N VAL A 39 -14.70 12.08 11.93
CA VAL A 39 -14.19 13.47 12.06
C VAL A 39 -13.19 13.66 13.21
N ASN A 40 -13.21 12.78 14.22
CA ASN A 40 -12.30 12.83 15.37
C ASN A 40 -11.04 11.98 15.15
N GLY A 41 -10.89 11.35 13.98
CA GLY A 41 -9.77 10.46 13.67
C GLY A 41 -9.91 9.06 14.27
N LYS A 42 -11.09 8.66 14.73
CA LYS A 42 -11.34 7.31 15.22
C LYS A 42 -11.40 6.35 14.03
N GLU A 43 -10.57 5.32 14.07
CA GLU A 43 -10.56 4.28 13.05
C GLU A 43 -11.77 3.36 13.17
N LEU A 44 -12.42 3.10 12.05
CA LEU A 44 -13.64 2.31 11.93
C LEU A 44 -13.53 1.19 10.87
N SER A 45 -12.36 0.98 10.28
CA SER A 45 -12.14 0.01 9.18
C SER A 45 -12.58 -1.39 9.55
N GLY A 46 -12.26 -1.84 10.77
CA GLY A 46 -12.63 -3.16 11.27
C GLY A 46 -14.12 -3.30 11.58
N ALA A 47 -14.77 -2.23 12.05
CA ALA A 47 -16.19 -2.23 12.39
C ALA A 47 -17.10 -2.13 11.14
N LEU A 48 -16.63 -1.46 10.09
CA LEU A 48 -17.35 -1.21 8.84
C LEU A 48 -16.50 -1.66 7.63
N PRO A 49 -16.51 -2.96 7.29
CA PRO A 49 -15.88 -3.47 6.08
C PRO A 49 -16.43 -2.80 4.83
N HIS A 50 -15.60 -2.69 3.78
CA HIS A 50 -15.92 -1.99 2.54
C HIS A 50 -17.26 -2.41 1.91
N ASN A 51 -17.51 -3.71 1.81
CA ASN A 51 -18.75 -4.22 1.21
C ASN A 51 -19.97 -3.77 2.00
N ARG A 52 -19.95 -3.89 3.33
CA ARG A 52 -21.05 -3.44 4.19
C ARG A 52 -21.26 -1.94 4.11
N LEU A 53 -20.19 -1.16 4.05
CA LEU A 53 -20.28 0.28 3.87
C LEU A 53 -20.94 0.63 2.53
N ASN A 54 -20.56 -0.05 1.45
CA ASN A 54 -21.14 0.18 0.12
C ASN A 54 -22.64 -0.14 0.04
N GLU A 55 -23.09 -1.19 0.71
CA GLU A 55 -24.52 -1.55 0.79
C GLU A 55 -25.35 -0.45 1.49
N MET A 56 -24.74 0.28 2.41
CA MET A 56 -25.38 1.34 3.19
C MET A 56 -25.27 2.72 2.55
N CYS A 57 -24.41 2.90 1.53
CA CYS A 57 -24.17 4.18 0.89
C CYS A 57 -25.00 4.37 -0.37
N SER A 58 -25.45 5.59 -0.58
CA SER A 58 -26.02 6.05 -1.84
C SER A 58 -25.26 7.27 -2.38
N ASN A 59 -25.16 7.38 -3.69
CA ASN A 59 -24.52 8.54 -4.31
C ASN A 59 -25.42 9.77 -4.22
N ILE A 60 -24.85 10.89 -3.81
CA ILE A 60 -25.54 12.18 -3.83
C ILE A 60 -25.41 12.84 -5.20
N ARG A 61 -26.39 13.67 -5.54
CA ARG A 61 -26.36 14.44 -6.80
C ARG A 61 -25.19 15.42 -6.81
N ARG A 62 -24.55 15.59 -7.98
CA ARG A 62 -23.40 16.48 -8.16
C ARG A 62 -23.62 17.90 -7.61
N ARG A 63 -24.82 18.48 -7.83
CA ARG A 63 -25.15 19.82 -7.31
C ARG A 63 -25.14 19.87 -5.78
N THR A 64 -25.63 18.82 -5.11
CA THR A 64 -25.61 18.70 -3.66
C THR A 64 -24.17 18.58 -3.15
N ALA A 65 -23.36 17.74 -3.80
CA ALA A 65 -21.93 17.60 -3.48
C ALA A 65 -21.20 18.95 -3.60
N GLN A 66 -21.42 19.69 -4.69
CA GLN A 66 -20.81 21.00 -4.91
C GLN A 66 -21.19 22.05 -3.85
N ALA A 67 -22.38 21.93 -3.26
CA ALA A 67 -22.81 22.82 -2.18
C ALA A 67 -22.22 22.44 -0.82
N ILE A 68 -22.02 21.14 -0.55
CA ILE A 68 -21.56 20.62 0.73
C ILE A 68 -20.02 20.69 0.84
N VAL A 69 -19.29 20.32 -0.22
CA VAL A 69 -17.82 20.20 -0.20
C VAL A 69 -17.11 21.44 0.36
N PRO A 70 -17.45 22.68 -0.03
CA PRO A 70 -16.80 23.88 0.53
C PRO A 70 -17.00 24.02 2.05
N GLN A 71 -18.15 23.56 2.57
CA GLN A 71 -18.50 23.69 3.98
C GLN A 71 -17.75 22.67 4.86
N ILE A 72 -17.50 21.48 4.34
CA ILE A 72 -16.83 20.41 5.09
C ILE A 72 -15.32 20.34 4.81
N ARG A 73 -14.80 21.15 3.91
CA ARG A 73 -13.39 21.12 3.48
C ARG A 73 -12.39 21.16 4.66
N PRO A 74 -12.52 22.03 5.68
CA PRO A 74 -11.58 22.05 6.79
C PRO A 74 -11.56 20.73 7.57
N GLN A 75 -12.73 20.09 7.76
CA GLN A 75 -12.83 18.80 8.42
C GLN A 75 -12.19 17.70 7.57
N VAL A 76 -12.41 17.72 6.24
CA VAL A 76 -11.81 16.77 5.30
C VAL A 76 -10.28 16.86 5.33
N GLU A 77 -9.72 18.07 5.31
CA GLU A 77 -8.26 18.29 5.41
C GLU A 77 -7.70 17.71 6.72
N THR A 78 -8.34 17.97 7.86
CA THR A 78 -7.95 17.35 9.14
C THR A 78 -8.05 15.81 9.12
N MET A 79 -9.08 15.28 8.49
CA MET A 79 -9.25 13.81 8.36
C MET A 79 -8.19 13.20 7.45
N VAL A 80 -7.72 13.89 6.42
CA VAL A 80 -6.58 13.46 5.60
C VAL A 80 -5.33 13.33 6.46
N ASP A 81 -5.00 14.34 7.27
CA ASP A 81 -3.87 14.27 8.21
C ASP A 81 -4.00 13.09 9.19
N HIS A 82 -5.22 12.76 9.61
CA HIS A 82 -5.46 11.61 10.48
C HIS A 82 -5.19 10.28 9.77
N VAL A 83 -5.71 10.08 8.55
CA VAL A 83 -5.50 8.81 7.83
C VAL A 83 -4.05 8.63 7.41
N GLU A 84 -3.34 9.71 7.05
CA GLU A 84 -1.91 9.64 6.76
C GLU A 84 -1.13 9.13 7.98
N ARG A 85 -1.33 9.73 9.16
CA ARG A 85 -0.68 9.27 10.40
C ARG A 85 -1.06 7.83 10.77
N LEU A 86 -2.32 7.44 10.56
CA LEU A 86 -2.78 6.07 10.82
C LEU A 86 -2.22 5.05 9.82
N SER A 87 -1.84 5.49 8.62
CA SER A 87 -1.26 4.62 7.60
C SER A 87 0.21 4.25 7.90
N GLU A 88 0.98 5.15 8.53
CA GLU A 88 2.42 4.98 8.76
C GLU A 88 2.81 3.64 9.42
N PRO A 89 2.14 3.16 10.50
CA PRO A 89 2.49 1.88 11.11
C PRO A 89 2.28 0.66 10.22
N HIS A 90 1.50 0.79 9.15
CA HIS A 90 1.23 -0.31 8.23
C HIS A 90 2.36 -0.51 7.21
N LEU A 91 3.22 0.47 7.00
CA LEU A 91 4.26 0.41 5.96
C LEU A 91 5.33 -0.64 6.26
N GLU A 92 5.85 -0.69 7.48
CA GLU A 92 6.95 -1.61 7.83
C GLU A 92 6.55 -3.09 7.71
N PRO A 93 5.38 -3.55 8.18
CA PRO A 93 4.91 -4.91 7.92
C PRO A 93 4.76 -5.24 6.43
N LEU A 94 4.33 -4.28 5.60
CA LEU A 94 4.19 -4.47 4.15
C LEU A 94 5.57 -4.60 3.48
N LYS A 95 6.56 -3.79 3.88
CA LYS A 95 7.95 -3.93 3.43
C LYS A 95 8.54 -5.28 3.86
N ALA A 96 8.35 -5.66 5.11
CA ALA A 96 8.86 -6.94 5.63
C ALA A 96 8.31 -8.12 4.84
N GLY A 97 7.01 -8.14 4.55
CA GLY A 97 6.39 -9.18 3.73
C GLY A 97 6.95 -9.23 2.30
N ALA A 98 7.17 -8.06 1.69
CA ALA A 98 7.77 -7.96 0.36
C ALA A 98 9.22 -8.47 0.34
N LEU A 99 10.02 -8.12 1.36
CA LEU A 99 11.40 -8.58 1.49
C LEU A 99 11.49 -10.09 1.73
N GLU A 100 10.58 -10.65 2.50
CA GLU A 100 10.50 -12.11 2.70
C GLU A 100 10.20 -12.84 1.40
N GLN A 101 9.24 -12.36 0.60
CA GLN A 101 8.93 -12.94 -0.70
C GLN A 101 10.08 -12.78 -1.70
N LEU A 102 10.77 -11.64 -1.68
CA LEU A 102 11.96 -11.41 -2.50
C LEU A 102 13.06 -12.41 -2.15
N ALA A 103 13.39 -12.56 -0.87
CA ALA A 103 14.38 -13.51 -0.39
C ALA A 103 14.02 -14.95 -0.77
N ALA A 104 12.76 -15.35 -0.57
CA ALA A 104 12.26 -16.68 -0.95
C ALA A 104 12.39 -16.96 -2.45
N SER A 105 12.39 -15.94 -3.30
CA SER A 105 12.56 -16.08 -4.75
C SER A 105 14.03 -16.15 -5.17
N PHE A 106 14.90 -15.32 -4.60
CA PHE A 106 16.28 -15.16 -5.05
C PHE A 106 17.28 -16.08 -4.33
N GLU A 107 17.16 -16.26 -3.02
CA GLU A 107 18.15 -17.01 -2.25
C GLU A 107 18.29 -18.49 -2.67
N PRO A 108 17.20 -19.23 -2.97
CA PRO A 108 17.33 -20.60 -3.45
C PRO A 108 18.05 -20.68 -4.79
N GLU A 109 17.79 -19.71 -5.70
CA GLU A 109 18.40 -19.68 -7.01
C GLU A 109 19.90 -19.36 -6.94
N ILE A 110 20.26 -18.37 -6.14
CA ILE A 110 21.68 -18.03 -5.90
C ILE A 110 22.43 -19.25 -5.32
N ARG A 111 21.86 -19.90 -4.30
CA ARG A 111 22.47 -21.11 -3.70
C ARG A 111 22.59 -22.26 -4.70
N ARG A 112 21.58 -22.41 -5.57
CA ARG A 112 21.62 -23.43 -6.64
C ARG A 112 22.76 -23.16 -7.62
N LEU A 113 22.92 -21.92 -8.07
CA LEU A 113 24.00 -21.53 -9.01
C LEU A 113 25.39 -21.70 -8.37
N GLU A 114 25.56 -21.30 -7.11
CA GLU A 114 26.78 -21.48 -6.34
C GLU A 114 27.17 -22.97 -6.18
N ALA A 115 26.18 -23.84 -5.93
CA ALA A 115 26.39 -25.27 -5.84
C ALA A 115 26.77 -25.88 -7.21
N LEU A 116 26.09 -25.46 -8.29
CA LEU A 116 26.38 -25.91 -9.64
C LEU A 116 27.75 -25.46 -10.12
N GLN A 117 28.19 -24.25 -9.80
CA GLN A 117 29.49 -23.72 -10.16
C GLN A 117 30.64 -24.61 -9.66
N LYS A 118 30.50 -25.21 -8.47
CA LYS A 118 31.49 -26.10 -7.88
C LYS A 118 31.77 -27.37 -8.71
N VAL A 119 30.79 -27.80 -9.51
CA VAL A 119 30.84 -29.02 -10.32
C VAL A 119 30.81 -28.76 -11.82
N ASN A 120 30.47 -27.56 -12.24
CA ASN A 120 30.38 -27.17 -13.64
C ASN A 120 31.08 -25.82 -13.89
N PRO A 121 32.28 -25.83 -14.47
CA PRO A 121 33.06 -24.60 -14.75
C PRO A 121 32.44 -23.72 -15.85
N ALA A 122 31.41 -24.17 -16.53
CA ALA A 122 30.66 -23.35 -17.51
C ALA A 122 29.81 -22.26 -16.84
N ILE A 123 29.48 -22.41 -15.56
CA ILE A 123 28.75 -21.37 -14.79
C ILE A 123 29.77 -20.33 -14.33
N ARG A 124 29.61 -19.13 -14.83
CA ARG A 124 30.51 -18.01 -14.55
C ARG A 124 30.11 -17.26 -13.27
N GLU A 125 31.10 -16.69 -12.58
CA GLU A 125 30.83 -15.84 -11.40
C GLU A 125 29.92 -14.66 -11.75
N GLU A 126 30.08 -14.08 -12.95
CA GLU A 126 29.27 -12.96 -13.42
C GLU A 126 27.76 -13.28 -13.47
N GLU A 127 27.40 -14.56 -13.72
CA GLU A 127 25.99 -15.00 -13.71
C GLU A 127 25.43 -14.99 -12.29
N ILE A 128 26.23 -15.43 -11.31
CA ILE A 128 25.84 -15.41 -9.89
C ILE A 128 25.78 -13.98 -9.39
N ASP A 129 26.75 -13.16 -9.72
CA ASP A 129 26.79 -11.76 -9.35
C ASP A 129 25.63 -10.96 -9.94
N PHE A 130 25.17 -11.30 -11.14
CA PHE A 130 23.99 -10.71 -11.71
C PHE A 130 22.77 -10.92 -10.81
N PHE A 131 22.53 -12.15 -10.33
CA PHE A 131 21.42 -12.43 -9.41
C PHE A 131 21.58 -11.76 -8.05
N ARG A 132 22.80 -11.76 -7.51
CA ARG A 132 23.13 -11.05 -6.26
C ARG A 132 22.85 -9.55 -6.36
N ASN A 133 23.31 -8.93 -7.45
CA ASN A 133 23.10 -7.49 -7.69
C ASN A 133 21.64 -7.15 -7.90
N GLN A 134 20.88 -7.99 -8.61
CA GLN A 134 19.44 -7.80 -8.74
C GLN A 134 18.71 -7.92 -7.40
N PHE A 135 19.07 -8.89 -6.59
CA PHE A 135 18.52 -9.07 -5.25
C PHE A 135 18.77 -7.84 -4.37
N GLU A 136 20.01 -7.36 -4.31
CA GLU A 136 20.38 -6.20 -3.50
C GLU A 136 19.69 -4.92 -4.01
N ALA A 137 19.65 -4.71 -5.32
CA ALA A 137 18.93 -3.56 -5.90
C ALA A 137 17.43 -3.59 -5.60
N ALA A 138 16.81 -4.76 -5.69
CA ALA A 138 15.39 -4.94 -5.35
C ALA A 138 15.14 -4.72 -3.85
N ARG A 139 16.00 -5.25 -3.01
CA ARG A 139 15.95 -5.08 -1.55
C ARG A 139 16.07 -3.61 -1.15
N ASP A 140 17.03 -2.90 -1.72
CA ASP A 140 17.22 -1.47 -1.49
C ASP A 140 16.00 -0.66 -1.92
N ALA A 141 15.47 -0.92 -3.09
CA ALA A 141 14.27 -0.25 -3.60
C ALA A 141 13.05 -0.48 -2.71
N ILE A 142 12.80 -1.71 -2.23
CA ILE A 142 11.72 -2.01 -1.28
C ILE A 142 11.95 -1.27 0.05
N GLY A 143 13.20 -1.15 0.50
CA GLY A 143 13.57 -0.37 1.68
C GLY A 143 13.13 1.10 1.59
N HIS A 144 13.14 1.68 0.40
CA HIS A 144 12.72 3.06 0.12
C HIS A 144 11.24 3.19 -0.28
N ALA A 145 10.45 2.11 -0.22
CA ALA A 145 9.03 2.17 -0.50
C ALA A 145 8.30 3.08 0.49
N SER A 146 7.23 3.70 0.01
CA SER A 146 6.35 4.59 0.78
C SER A 146 4.88 4.25 0.54
N LEU A 147 3.98 4.76 1.37
CA LEU A 147 2.55 4.72 1.12
C LEU A 147 2.13 5.98 0.36
N ALA A 148 1.38 5.81 -0.71
CA ALA A 148 0.77 6.88 -1.48
C ALA A 148 -0.75 6.86 -1.28
N LEU A 149 -1.33 8.02 -0.95
CA LEU A 149 -2.78 8.18 -0.90
C LEU A 149 -3.32 8.26 -2.32
N GLU A 150 -4.05 7.24 -2.75
CA GLU A 150 -4.62 7.13 -4.10
C GLU A 150 -5.98 7.81 -4.24
N GLY A 151 -6.75 7.81 -3.18
CA GLY A 151 -8.05 8.41 -3.21
C GLY A 151 -8.77 8.44 -1.88
N ILE A 152 -9.73 9.33 -1.78
CA ILE A 152 -10.61 9.46 -0.63
C ILE A 152 -12.07 9.40 -1.06
N ARG A 153 -12.91 8.85 -0.19
CA ARG A 153 -14.36 8.92 -0.29
C ARG A 153 -14.91 9.53 1.00
N VAL A 154 -15.62 10.63 0.85
CA VAL A 154 -16.27 11.30 1.98
C VAL A 154 -17.72 10.83 2.05
N ILE A 155 -18.17 10.48 3.24
CA ILE A 155 -19.50 9.92 3.51
C ILE A 155 -20.14 10.74 4.62
N VAL A 156 -21.40 11.14 4.41
CA VAL A 156 -22.20 11.82 5.42
C VAL A 156 -23.36 10.90 5.80
N THR A 157 -23.53 10.65 7.09
CA THR A 157 -24.66 9.85 7.59
C THR A 157 -25.97 10.64 7.52
N SER A 158 -27.03 10.00 7.11
CA SER A 158 -28.40 10.58 7.07
C SER A 158 -29.32 9.93 8.07
#